data_6d6bddc157c6ab5920c601fc439ec763
#
_entry.id   6d6bddc157c6ab5920c601fc439ec763
#
_cell.length_a   1.000
_cell.length_b   1.000
_cell.length_c   1.000
_cell.angle_alpha   90.00
_cell.angle_beta   90.00
_cell.angle_gamma   90.00
#
_symmetry.space_group_name_H-M   'P 1'
#
loop_
_entity.id
_entity.type
_entity.pdbx_description
1 polymer ?
#
loop_
_entity_poly.entity_id
_entity_poly.type
_entity_poly.pdbx_seq_one_letter_code
_entity_poly.pdbx_strand_id
1 'polypeptide(L)'
;PHIFLDEIMRQATESGISRLTMDIRDQKALEYIKNDQVQIYPASALNTGMLDWADQVLVATNLQRHSMNDFMRQQRGFGPEPEEGDKVICLRNYWDWGNLTNGDPLVNGTIGTLHDPKYSHINVPFYAYEKGKINILTGVFESDLGENYGHINMDPRIMKGGESELEWRDKYKLNKLTNRIGD
;
A
#
# COMPACT_ATOMS: atom_id res chain seq x y z
N PRO A 1 -9.89 9.96 32.63
CA PRO A 1 -11.15 9.86 31.93
C PRO A 1 -10.96 8.91 30.74
N HIS A 2 -11.80 7.87 30.67
CA HIS A 2 -11.82 6.96 29.53
C HIS A 2 -12.82 7.54 28.53
N ILE A 3 -12.35 7.86 27.33
CA ILE A 3 -13.21 8.25 26.22
C ILE A 3 -13.56 6.97 25.46
N PHE A 4 -14.84 6.69 25.32
CA PHE A 4 -15.34 5.57 24.56
C PHE A 4 -15.97 6.11 23.27
N LEU A 5 -15.49 5.61 22.10
CA LEU A 5 -16.03 5.96 20.79
C LEU A 5 -16.99 4.85 20.41
N ASP A 6 -18.29 5.14 20.43
CA ASP A 6 -19.37 4.20 20.17
C ASP A 6 -20.15 4.46 18.88
N GLU A 7 -19.90 5.60 18.24
CA GLU A 7 -20.55 5.96 16.99
C GLU A 7 -19.80 5.44 15.75
N ILE A 8 -20.53 4.78 14.85
CA ILE A 8 -19.99 4.27 13.60
C ILE A 8 -20.07 5.37 12.53
N MET A 9 -18.91 5.95 12.17
CA MET A 9 -18.84 7.11 11.27
C MET A 9 -18.65 6.74 9.79
N ARG A 10 -18.11 5.56 9.48
CA ARG A 10 -17.71 5.21 8.10
C ARG A 10 -18.75 4.50 7.27
N GLN A 11 -19.77 3.94 7.90
CA GLN A 11 -20.82 3.15 7.24
C GLN A 11 -22.17 3.38 7.91
N ALA A 12 -23.25 3.15 7.15
CA ALA A 12 -24.57 3.18 7.74
C ALA A 12 -24.68 2.13 8.88
N THR A 13 -25.24 2.54 10.01
CA THR A 13 -25.37 1.69 11.22
C THR A 13 -26.09 0.36 10.95
N GLU A 14 -26.95 0.34 9.92
CA GLU A 14 -27.75 -0.83 9.53
C GLU A 14 -27.09 -1.69 8.45
N SER A 15 -25.87 -1.37 7.99
CA SER A 15 -25.20 -2.19 6.96
C SER A 15 -24.83 -3.58 7.49
N GLY A 16 -24.86 -4.60 6.64
CA GLY A 16 -24.43 -5.95 6.97
C GLY A 16 -22.99 -6.00 7.46
N ILE A 17 -22.13 -5.11 6.92
CA ILE A 17 -20.73 -4.99 7.34
C ILE A 17 -20.63 -4.43 8.77
N SER A 18 -21.37 -3.36 9.10
CA SER A 18 -21.42 -2.80 10.45
C SER A 18 -21.91 -3.84 11.45
N ARG A 19 -22.95 -4.59 11.11
CA ARG A 19 -23.49 -5.66 11.95
C ARG A 19 -22.46 -6.76 12.20
N LEU A 20 -21.76 -7.22 11.15
CA LEU A 20 -20.69 -8.21 11.28
C LEU A 20 -19.55 -7.71 12.16
N THR A 21 -19.13 -6.46 12.02
CA THR A 21 -18.05 -5.90 12.86
C THR A 21 -18.42 -5.82 14.33
N MET A 22 -19.68 -5.52 14.63
CA MET A 22 -20.20 -5.54 16.01
C MET A 22 -20.25 -6.97 16.57
N ASP A 23 -20.71 -7.95 15.79
CA ASP A 23 -20.74 -9.35 16.21
C ASP A 23 -19.33 -9.89 16.51
N ILE A 24 -18.33 -9.55 15.69
CA ILE A 24 -16.92 -9.89 15.95
C ILE A 24 -16.41 -9.22 17.22
N ARG A 25 -16.70 -7.93 17.43
CA ARG A 25 -16.32 -7.19 18.63
C ARG A 25 -16.95 -7.79 19.90
N ASP A 26 -18.19 -8.20 19.80
CA ASP A 26 -18.94 -8.82 20.89
C ASP A 26 -18.58 -10.31 21.09
N GLN A 27 -17.62 -10.84 20.33
CA GLN A 27 -17.17 -12.23 20.35
C GLN A 27 -18.31 -13.25 20.12
N LYS A 28 -19.31 -12.87 19.34
CA LYS A 28 -20.38 -13.79 18.95
C LYS A 28 -19.87 -14.83 17.96
N ALA A 29 -20.48 -16.02 18.01
CA ALA A 29 -20.21 -17.05 17.00
C ALA A 29 -20.64 -16.53 15.62
N LEU A 30 -19.71 -16.60 14.65
CA LEU A 30 -19.99 -16.25 13.27
C LEU A 30 -20.56 -17.51 12.57
N GLU A 31 -21.79 -17.42 12.14
CA GLU A 31 -22.37 -18.44 11.26
C GLU A 31 -22.06 -18.12 9.81
N TYR A 32 -22.18 -19.14 8.92
CA TYR A 32 -22.08 -18.91 7.49
C TYR A 32 -23.24 -18.02 7.04
N ILE A 33 -22.92 -16.75 6.81
CA ILE A 33 -23.87 -15.72 6.39
C ILE A 33 -23.73 -15.53 4.89
N LYS A 34 -24.83 -15.51 4.18
CA LYS A 34 -24.87 -15.13 2.78
C LYS A 34 -26.01 -14.14 2.59
N ASN A 35 -25.66 -12.89 2.42
CA ASN A 35 -26.59 -11.83 2.01
C ASN A 35 -25.91 -10.94 0.96
N ASP A 36 -26.58 -9.91 0.49
CA ASP A 36 -26.11 -9.04 -0.58
C ASP A 36 -24.85 -8.21 -0.23
N GLN A 37 -24.56 -8.06 1.06
CA GLN A 37 -23.47 -7.21 1.54
C GLN A 37 -22.32 -8.00 2.16
N VAL A 38 -22.61 -9.14 2.78
CA VAL A 38 -21.64 -9.95 3.53
C VAL A 38 -21.86 -11.42 3.22
N GLN A 39 -20.76 -12.10 2.91
CA GLN A 39 -20.75 -13.53 2.73
C GLN A 39 -19.59 -14.14 3.52
N ILE A 40 -19.88 -15.13 4.37
CA ILE A 40 -18.89 -15.86 5.15
C ILE A 40 -18.82 -17.28 4.61
N TYR A 41 -17.63 -17.69 4.20
CA TYR A 41 -17.34 -19.01 3.66
C TYR A 41 -16.26 -19.72 4.47
N PRO A 42 -16.24 -21.06 4.51
CA PRO A 42 -15.10 -21.79 5.02
C PRO A 42 -13.87 -21.52 4.12
N ALA A 43 -12.68 -21.53 4.72
CA ALA A 43 -11.44 -21.29 3.98
C ALA A 43 -11.25 -22.28 2.81
N SER A 44 -11.79 -23.50 2.92
CA SER A 44 -11.76 -24.52 1.86
C SER A 44 -12.58 -24.17 0.61
N ALA A 45 -13.48 -23.20 0.70
CA ALA A 45 -14.29 -22.72 -0.42
C ALA A 45 -13.60 -21.60 -1.22
N LEU A 46 -12.48 -21.06 -0.69
CA LEU A 46 -11.73 -20.02 -1.37
C LEU A 46 -11.13 -20.56 -2.68
N ASN A 47 -11.31 -19.81 -3.76
CA ASN A 47 -10.78 -20.15 -5.07
C ASN A 47 -10.24 -18.90 -5.78
N THR A 48 -9.50 -19.11 -6.87
CA THR A 48 -8.86 -18.03 -7.64
C THR A 48 -9.86 -17.04 -8.21
N GLY A 49 -11.01 -17.51 -8.66
CA GLY A 49 -12.07 -16.63 -9.21
C GLY A 49 -12.61 -15.64 -8.17
N MET A 50 -12.69 -16.04 -6.90
CA MET A 50 -13.07 -15.12 -5.81
C MET A 50 -12.01 -14.08 -5.55
N LEU A 51 -10.73 -14.45 -5.65
CA LEU A 51 -9.60 -13.53 -5.48
C LEU A 51 -9.50 -12.54 -6.65
N ASP A 52 -9.69 -13.00 -7.87
CA ASP A 52 -9.66 -12.14 -9.07
C ASP A 52 -10.84 -11.18 -9.13
N TRP A 53 -11.99 -11.58 -8.59
CA TRP A 53 -13.18 -10.74 -8.52
C TRP A 53 -13.04 -9.62 -7.46
N ALA A 54 -12.26 -9.85 -6.41
CA ALA A 54 -12.12 -8.90 -5.31
C ALA A 54 -11.26 -7.69 -5.71
N ASP A 55 -11.74 -6.48 -5.47
CA ASP A 55 -10.95 -5.26 -5.62
C ASP A 55 -9.74 -5.24 -4.69
N GLN A 56 -9.90 -5.80 -3.48
CA GLN A 56 -8.84 -5.88 -2.48
C GLN A 56 -8.98 -7.12 -1.60
N VAL A 57 -7.83 -7.76 -1.30
CA VAL A 57 -7.72 -8.90 -0.40
C VAL A 57 -7.03 -8.45 0.90
N LEU A 58 -7.72 -8.60 2.03
CA LEU A 58 -7.19 -8.28 3.35
C LEU A 58 -6.76 -9.56 4.07
N VAL A 59 -5.60 -9.53 4.70
CA VAL A 59 -5.04 -10.67 5.45
C VAL A 59 -4.52 -10.23 6.81
N ALA A 60 -4.40 -11.15 7.74
CA ALA A 60 -4.07 -10.83 9.13
C ALA A 60 -2.58 -10.56 9.38
N THR A 61 -1.68 -11.14 8.57
CA THR A 61 -0.23 -11.04 8.80
C THR A 61 0.53 -10.61 7.55
N ASN A 62 1.72 -10.01 7.76
CA ASN A 62 2.60 -9.64 6.66
C ASN A 62 3.06 -10.86 5.85
N LEU A 63 3.29 -11.99 6.49
CA LEU A 63 3.65 -13.23 5.80
C LEU A 63 2.56 -13.67 4.81
N GLN A 64 1.30 -13.67 5.26
CA GLN A 64 0.16 -13.98 4.40
C GLN A 64 0.01 -12.96 3.27
N ARG A 65 0.26 -11.66 3.55
CA ARG A 65 0.23 -10.61 2.54
C ARG A 65 1.25 -10.87 1.43
N HIS A 66 2.50 -11.20 1.79
CA HIS A 66 3.54 -11.51 0.80
C HIS A 66 3.16 -12.74 -0.02
N SER A 67 2.78 -13.84 0.64
CA SER A 67 2.37 -15.06 -0.06
C SER A 67 1.19 -14.83 -1.00
N MET A 68 0.22 -14.01 -0.59
CA MET A 68 -0.94 -13.69 -1.42
C MET A 68 -0.55 -12.82 -2.62
N ASN A 69 0.30 -11.80 -2.41
CA ASN A 69 0.80 -10.97 -3.50
C ASN A 69 1.59 -11.79 -4.52
N ASP A 70 2.50 -12.65 -4.07
CA ASP A 70 3.28 -13.53 -4.95
C ASP A 70 2.35 -14.47 -5.75
N PHE A 71 1.36 -15.06 -5.08
CA PHE A 71 0.37 -15.91 -5.73
C PHE A 71 -0.41 -15.15 -6.81
N MET A 72 -0.95 -13.97 -6.49
CA MET A 72 -1.74 -13.18 -7.43
C MET A 72 -0.90 -12.66 -8.60
N ARG A 73 0.36 -12.28 -8.36
CA ARG A 73 1.29 -11.89 -9.42
C ARG A 73 1.56 -13.04 -10.38
N GLN A 74 1.83 -14.24 -9.85
CA GLN A 74 2.02 -15.44 -10.67
C GLN A 74 0.78 -15.79 -11.51
N GLN A 75 -0.43 -15.67 -10.94
CA GLN A 75 -1.68 -15.90 -11.68
C GLN A 75 -1.85 -14.91 -12.85
N ARG A 76 -1.37 -13.69 -12.71
CA ARG A 76 -1.38 -12.65 -13.75
C ARG A 76 -0.20 -12.75 -14.73
N GLY A 77 0.70 -13.71 -14.54
CA GLY A 77 1.90 -13.88 -15.34
C GLY A 77 3.02 -12.88 -15.05
N PHE A 78 2.93 -12.15 -13.93
CA PHE A 78 3.96 -11.20 -13.51
C PHE A 78 5.12 -11.91 -12.83
N GLY A 79 6.33 -11.41 -13.08
CA GLY A 79 7.55 -11.87 -12.42
C GLY A 79 7.72 -11.31 -10.99
N PRO A 80 8.87 -11.58 -10.36
CA PRO A 80 9.16 -11.05 -9.02
C PRO A 80 9.47 -9.55 -9.00
N GLU A 81 9.78 -8.97 -10.15
CA GLU A 81 10.09 -7.55 -10.28
C GLU A 81 8.81 -6.73 -10.49
N PRO A 82 8.78 -5.46 -10.07
CA PRO A 82 7.67 -4.56 -10.39
C PRO A 82 7.48 -4.40 -11.88
N GLU A 83 6.24 -4.51 -12.33
CA GLU A 83 5.87 -4.48 -13.74
C GLU A 83 4.77 -3.44 -14.01
N GLU A 84 4.59 -3.13 -15.28
CA GLU A 84 3.51 -2.26 -15.76
C GLU A 84 2.15 -2.77 -15.28
N GLY A 85 1.37 -1.89 -14.64
CA GLY A 85 0.04 -2.24 -14.14
C GLY A 85 0.01 -2.87 -12.75
N ASP A 86 1.16 -2.95 -12.05
CA ASP A 86 1.16 -3.39 -10.64
C ASP A 86 0.34 -2.45 -9.77
N LYS A 87 -0.53 -3.03 -8.95
CA LYS A 87 -1.28 -2.29 -7.93
C LYS A 87 -0.40 -2.07 -6.71
N VAL A 88 -0.23 -0.84 -6.30
CA VAL A 88 0.65 -0.45 -5.20
C VAL A 88 -0.06 0.45 -4.21
N ILE A 89 0.43 0.48 -2.98
CA ILE A 89 -0.09 1.32 -1.90
C ILE A 89 1.02 2.21 -1.33
N CYS A 90 0.73 3.49 -1.14
CA CYS A 90 1.63 4.41 -0.47
C CYS A 90 1.67 4.08 1.04
N LEU A 91 2.87 3.79 1.58
CA LEU A 91 3.05 3.40 2.98
C LEU A 91 3.42 4.55 3.90
N ARG A 92 3.59 5.77 3.38
CA ARG A 92 3.96 6.95 4.16
C ARG A 92 3.34 8.21 3.58
N ASN A 93 3.09 9.20 4.44
CA ASN A 93 2.72 10.53 3.97
C ASN A 93 3.92 11.23 3.34
N TYR A 94 3.72 11.79 2.17
CA TYR A 94 4.66 12.67 1.49
C TYR A 94 3.98 14.04 1.26
N TRP A 95 4.00 14.84 2.30
CA TRP A 95 3.31 16.14 2.34
C TRP A 95 3.89 17.16 1.36
N ASP A 96 5.22 17.10 1.14
CA ASP A 96 5.91 18.04 0.27
C ASP A 96 5.61 17.82 -1.22
N TRP A 97 4.96 16.70 -1.57
CA TRP A 97 4.59 16.38 -2.95
C TRP A 97 3.68 17.45 -3.55
N GLY A 98 2.66 17.88 -2.82
CA GLY A 98 1.75 18.95 -3.25
C GLY A 98 2.46 20.27 -3.52
N ASN A 99 3.49 20.60 -2.75
CA ASN A 99 4.30 21.80 -2.96
C ASN A 99 5.17 21.72 -4.23
N LEU A 100 5.63 20.52 -4.59
CA LEU A 100 6.48 20.28 -5.77
C LEU A 100 5.67 20.23 -7.08
N THR A 101 4.42 19.81 -7.02
CA THR A 101 3.60 19.49 -8.19
C THR A 101 2.36 20.39 -8.34
N ASN A 102 2.10 21.30 -7.40
CA ASN A 102 0.84 22.06 -7.27
C ASN A 102 -0.41 21.16 -7.20
N GLY A 103 -0.24 19.95 -6.69
CA GLY A 103 -1.28 18.95 -6.54
C GLY A 103 -1.52 18.56 -5.08
N ASP A 104 -2.34 17.57 -4.86
CA ASP A 104 -2.60 17.02 -3.53
C ASP A 104 -1.38 16.23 -3.00
N PRO A 105 -1.15 16.22 -1.68
CA PRO A 105 -0.06 15.43 -1.10
C PRO A 105 -0.32 13.93 -1.28
N LEU A 106 0.73 13.16 -1.55
CA LEU A 106 0.65 11.71 -1.58
C LEU A 106 0.60 11.16 -0.15
N VAL A 107 -0.56 10.68 0.27
CA VAL A 107 -0.78 10.26 1.65
C VAL A 107 -0.69 8.75 1.83
N ASN A 108 -0.37 8.34 3.06
CA ASN A 108 -0.39 6.94 3.46
C ASN A 108 -1.78 6.32 3.24
N GLY A 109 -1.80 5.15 2.60
CA GLY A 109 -3.03 4.45 2.26
C GLY A 109 -3.56 4.75 0.85
N THR A 110 -2.98 5.70 0.12
CA THR A 110 -3.33 5.92 -1.29
C THR A 110 -2.97 4.67 -2.10
N ILE A 111 -3.97 4.10 -2.76
CA ILE A 111 -3.84 2.92 -3.62
C ILE A 111 -3.93 3.38 -5.07
N GLY A 112 -3.17 2.74 -5.93
CA GLY A 112 -3.18 3.06 -7.35
C GLY A 112 -2.32 2.10 -8.17
N THR A 113 -2.13 2.46 -9.42
CA THR A 113 -1.41 1.66 -10.41
C THR A 113 -0.05 2.26 -10.70
N LEU A 114 0.95 1.41 -10.85
CA LEU A 114 2.30 1.77 -11.23
C LEU A 114 2.45 1.62 -12.75
N HIS A 115 2.92 2.69 -13.40
CA HIS A 115 3.22 2.71 -14.82
C HIS A 115 4.70 2.96 -15.08
N ASP A 116 5.22 2.37 -16.14
CA ASP A 116 6.60 2.51 -16.62
C ASP A 116 7.66 2.34 -15.51
N PRO A 117 7.61 1.23 -14.72
CA PRO A 117 8.57 1.01 -13.63
C PRO A 117 9.98 0.78 -14.19
N LYS A 118 10.95 1.53 -13.67
CA LYS A 118 12.36 1.44 -14.08
C LYS A 118 13.29 1.49 -12.89
N TYR A 119 14.28 0.62 -12.87
CA TYR A 119 15.38 0.74 -11.92
C TYR A 119 16.29 1.90 -12.27
N SER A 120 16.65 2.68 -11.28
CA SER A 120 17.52 3.84 -11.40
C SER A 120 18.37 4.00 -10.14
N HIS A 121 19.09 5.08 -10.03
CA HIS A 121 19.83 5.43 -8.82
C HIS A 121 19.86 6.94 -8.61
N ILE A 122 19.92 7.33 -7.36
CA ILE A 122 20.18 8.73 -6.94
C ILE A 122 21.63 8.81 -6.50
N ASN A 123 22.38 9.75 -7.09
CA ASN A 123 23.71 10.09 -6.62
C ASN A 123 23.59 10.96 -5.37
N VAL A 124 24.20 10.53 -4.29
CA VAL A 124 24.25 11.28 -3.04
C VAL A 124 25.69 11.60 -2.68
N PRO A 125 25.96 12.74 -2.04
CA PRO A 125 27.31 13.03 -1.56
C PRO A 125 27.81 11.90 -0.65
N PHE A 126 29.07 11.50 -0.83
CA PHE A 126 29.68 10.40 -0.07
C PHE A 126 29.55 10.58 1.46
N TYR A 127 29.64 11.81 1.94
CA TYR A 127 29.45 12.11 3.36
C TYR A 127 28.00 11.90 3.87
N ALA A 128 27.04 11.79 2.95
CA ALA A 128 25.64 11.56 3.30
C ALA A 128 25.28 10.06 3.25
N TYR A 129 25.97 9.32 2.37
CA TYR A 129 25.75 7.88 2.22
C TYR A 129 27.05 7.21 1.76
N GLU A 130 27.51 6.19 2.49
CA GLU A 130 28.82 5.56 2.26
C GLU A 130 29.04 5.04 0.84
N LYS A 131 27.98 4.55 0.20
CA LYS A 131 28.03 4.03 -1.17
C LYS A 131 28.01 5.12 -2.24
N GLY A 132 27.71 6.38 -1.89
CA GLY A 132 27.57 7.48 -2.83
C GLY A 132 26.42 7.34 -3.85
N LYS A 133 25.70 6.22 -3.84
CA LYS A 133 24.56 5.91 -4.72
C LYS A 133 23.51 5.15 -3.96
N ILE A 134 22.24 5.48 -4.22
CA ILE A 134 21.08 4.76 -3.69
C ILE A 134 20.28 4.24 -4.87
N ASN A 135 20.05 2.94 -4.89
CA ASN A 135 19.18 2.32 -5.88
C ASN A 135 17.74 2.67 -5.59
N ILE A 136 17.02 3.05 -6.61
CA ILE A 136 15.60 3.38 -6.57
C ILE A 136 14.86 2.64 -7.68
N LEU A 137 13.56 2.46 -7.48
CA LEU A 137 12.60 2.19 -8.53
C LEU A 137 11.87 3.49 -8.81
N THR A 138 11.81 3.93 -10.05
CA THR A 138 11.02 5.08 -10.48
C THR A 138 9.88 4.61 -11.38
N GLY A 139 8.76 5.30 -11.35
CA GLY A 139 7.61 5.01 -12.20
C GLY A 139 6.53 6.06 -12.01
N VAL A 140 5.57 6.12 -12.90
CA VAL A 140 4.40 6.98 -12.77
C VAL A 140 3.38 6.30 -11.88
N PHE A 141 2.86 7.01 -10.90
CA PHE A 141 1.83 6.52 -10.00
C PHE A 141 0.51 7.26 -10.27
N GLU A 142 -0.52 6.48 -10.57
CA GLU A 142 -1.89 6.95 -10.75
C GLU A 142 -2.79 6.32 -9.69
N SER A 143 -3.46 7.16 -8.88
CA SER A 143 -4.34 6.66 -7.82
C SER A 143 -5.63 6.06 -8.39
N ASP A 144 -6.27 5.16 -7.65
CA ASP A 144 -7.59 4.60 -8.00
C ASP A 144 -8.68 5.70 -8.03
N LEU A 145 -8.40 6.90 -7.50
CA LEU A 145 -9.28 8.07 -7.57
C LEU A 145 -9.04 8.94 -8.83
N GLY A 146 -8.11 8.55 -9.69
CA GLY A 146 -7.78 9.23 -10.94
C GLY A 146 -6.78 10.38 -10.78
N GLU A 147 -6.12 10.50 -9.62
CA GLU A 147 -5.05 11.48 -9.40
C GLU A 147 -3.75 10.95 -9.97
N ASN A 148 -3.10 11.72 -10.83
CA ASN A 148 -1.80 11.38 -11.39
C ASN A 148 -0.69 12.11 -10.62
N TYR A 149 0.10 11.34 -9.88
CA TYR A 149 1.23 11.84 -9.11
C TYR A 149 2.53 11.95 -9.93
N GLY A 150 2.50 11.62 -11.22
CA GLY A 150 3.70 11.65 -12.06
C GLY A 150 4.76 10.65 -11.62
N HIS A 151 6.02 10.95 -11.94
CA HIS A 151 7.14 10.08 -11.58
C HIS A 151 7.44 10.16 -10.09
N ILE A 152 7.31 9.03 -9.40
CA ILE A 152 7.69 8.86 -7.99
C ILE A 152 8.92 7.98 -7.86
N ASN A 153 9.67 8.17 -6.79
CA ASN A 153 10.83 7.34 -6.44
C ASN A 153 10.46 6.43 -5.26
N MET A 154 10.73 5.14 -5.43
CA MET A 154 10.38 4.11 -4.47
C MET A 154 11.61 3.30 -4.06
N ASP A 155 11.60 2.78 -2.85
CA ASP A 155 12.63 1.84 -2.40
C ASP A 155 12.33 0.44 -3.00
N PRO A 156 13.21 -0.10 -3.86
CA PRO A 156 12.96 -1.36 -4.56
C PRO A 156 12.77 -2.55 -3.61
N ARG A 157 13.33 -2.52 -2.41
CA ARG A 157 13.17 -3.60 -1.44
C ARG A 157 11.79 -3.61 -0.83
N ILE A 158 11.22 -2.45 -0.51
CA ILE A 158 9.85 -2.34 0.01
C ILE A 158 8.87 -2.88 -1.03
N MET A 159 9.10 -2.59 -2.29
CA MET A 159 8.27 -3.11 -3.39
C MET A 159 8.28 -4.64 -3.47
N LYS A 160 9.41 -5.26 -3.13
CA LYS A 160 9.56 -6.73 -3.07
C LYS A 160 9.17 -7.32 -1.70
N GLY A 161 8.56 -6.54 -0.83
CA GLY A 161 8.15 -6.99 0.49
C GLY A 161 9.26 -7.10 1.51
N GLY A 162 10.45 -6.63 1.20
CA GLY A 162 11.59 -6.56 2.11
C GLY A 162 11.58 -5.33 3.01
N GLU A 163 12.55 -5.28 3.91
CA GLU A 163 12.83 -4.07 4.67
C GLU A 163 13.62 -3.07 3.83
N SER A 164 13.43 -1.77 4.09
CA SER A 164 14.21 -0.73 3.43
C SER A 164 15.70 -0.89 3.67
N GLU A 165 16.52 -0.76 2.62
CA GLU A 165 17.99 -0.74 2.73
C GLU A 165 18.51 0.41 3.56
N LEU A 166 17.73 1.48 3.65
CA LEU A 166 18.13 2.67 4.32
C LEU A 166 17.86 2.54 5.81
N GLU A 167 18.91 2.61 6.63
CA GLU A 167 18.75 2.85 8.04
C GLU A 167 18.01 4.19 8.24
N TRP A 168 17.31 4.35 9.37
CA TRP A 168 16.56 5.57 9.64
C TRP A 168 17.41 6.85 9.58
N ARG A 169 18.70 6.75 9.92
CA ARG A 169 19.69 7.85 9.83
C ARG A 169 19.91 8.31 8.40
N ASP A 170 19.95 7.38 7.47
CA ASP A 170 20.14 7.69 6.05
C ASP A 170 18.86 8.22 5.42
N LYS A 171 17.70 7.73 5.86
CA LYS A 171 16.39 8.32 5.51
C LYS A 171 16.29 9.78 5.95
N TYR A 172 16.76 10.09 7.17
CA TYR A 172 16.77 11.45 7.69
C TYR A 172 17.72 12.36 6.90
N LYS A 173 18.90 11.87 6.55
CA LYS A 173 19.89 12.62 5.74
C LYS A 173 19.38 12.88 4.32
N LEU A 174 18.74 11.88 3.70
CA LEU A 174 18.13 12.01 2.38
C LEU A 174 17.00 13.06 2.38
N ASN A 175 16.10 13.00 3.34
CA ASN A 175 15.04 14.02 3.47
C ASN A 175 15.62 15.43 3.64
N LYS A 176 16.75 15.55 4.35
CA LYS A 176 17.42 16.83 4.54
C LYS A 176 18.15 17.32 3.29
N LEU A 177 18.57 16.40 2.40
CA LEU A 177 19.20 16.72 1.12
C LEU A 177 18.15 17.06 0.06
N THR A 178 17.05 16.33 0.00
CA THR A 178 15.95 16.60 -0.93
C THR A 178 15.27 17.94 -0.62
N ASN A 179 15.15 18.31 0.65
CA ASN A 179 14.63 19.63 1.06
C ASN A 179 15.59 20.79 0.79
N ARG A 180 16.87 20.52 0.48
CA ARG A 180 17.85 21.55 0.10
C ARG A 180 18.02 21.74 -1.41
N ILE A 181 17.50 20.82 -2.20
CA ILE A 181 17.55 20.92 -3.68
C ILE A 181 16.35 21.74 -4.20
N GLY A 182 15.39 22.08 -3.34
CA GLY A 182 14.23 22.92 -3.64
C GLY A 182 14.39 24.42 -3.25
N ASP A 183 15.55 24.81 -2.74
CA ASP A 183 15.98 26.20 -2.55
C ASP A 183 17.03 26.50 -3.66
#